data_c74f3d7f0ca444a8252332c927463e02
#
_entry.id   c74f3d7f0ca444a8252332c927463e02
#
_cell.length_a   1.000
_cell.length_b   1.000
_cell.length_c   1.000
_cell.angle_alpha   90.00
_cell.angle_beta   90.00
_cell.angle_gamma   90.00
#
_symmetry.space_group_name_H-M   'P 1'
#
loop_
_entity.id
_entity.type
_entity.pdbx_description
1 polymer ?
#
loop_
_entity_poly.entity_id
_entity_poly.type
_entity_poly.pdbx_seq_one_letter_code
_entity_poly.pdbx_strand_id
1 'polypeptide(L)'
;MYKRQVQRWSEVKQVFIADFNGDGILQLNEWFMRGDVVVLATPEVAGLPFVISGLVFAGGMAAAMSTADGLVLAISNALSHDIYYKIVNPKADTAKRLIVARVLLVLIGAAGAYIASFRLTSILGSVAWAFDFAMSGLFFPLVLGVWWKRATRQGAIAGIMAGILSGWAYLLWVYPKFSMAIWGVVNEPWLGIDHLRFGMIGAPVCLVTMVVVSLMTKEPDAATQAMVDATRVPTGKAVLGKQH
;
A
#
# COMPACT_ATOMS: atom_id res chain seq x y z
N MET A 1 -9.04 27.40 33.10
CA MET A 1 -9.24 27.32 31.64
C MET A 1 -8.58 26.04 31.07
N TYR A 2 -7.40 25.70 31.48
CA TYR A 2 -6.58 24.59 31.02
C TYR A 2 -7.20 23.20 31.24
N LYS A 3 -7.70 22.89 32.45
CA LYS A 3 -8.31 21.58 32.78
C LYS A 3 -9.54 21.21 31.89
N ARG A 4 -10.30 22.19 31.42
CA ARG A 4 -11.44 21.95 30.53
C ARG A 4 -10.99 21.65 29.07
N GLN A 5 -9.87 22.22 28.65
CA GLN A 5 -9.31 21.90 27.33
C GLN A 5 -8.74 20.49 27.30
N VAL A 6 -7.96 20.09 28.32
CA VAL A 6 -7.41 18.75 28.45
C VAL A 6 -8.50 17.68 28.45
N GLN A 7 -9.59 17.87 29.18
CA GLN A 7 -10.74 16.95 29.17
C GLN A 7 -11.39 16.84 27.77
N ARG A 8 -11.54 17.97 27.08
CA ARG A 8 -12.16 18.01 25.73
C ARG A 8 -11.31 17.33 24.66
N TRP A 9 -9.97 17.38 24.79
CA TRP A 9 -9.03 16.71 23.88
C TRP A 9 -8.88 15.22 24.19
N SER A 10 -9.05 14.81 25.45
CA SER A 10 -9.06 13.39 25.83
C SER A 10 -10.28 12.63 25.26
N GLU A 11 -11.42 13.31 25.09
CA GLU A 11 -12.60 12.71 24.46
C GLU A 11 -12.39 12.37 22.99
N VAL A 12 -11.58 13.17 22.27
CA VAL A 12 -11.26 12.92 20.87
C VAL A 12 -10.15 11.85 20.72
N LYS A 13 -9.47 11.44 21.79
CA LYS A 13 -8.41 10.40 21.83
C LYS A 13 -7.27 10.55 20.81
N GLN A 14 -7.04 11.75 20.29
CA GLN A 14 -6.03 11.99 19.26
C GLN A 14 -4.82 12.77 19.78
N VAL A 15 -5.03 13.63 20.76
CA VAL A 15 -3.98 14.36 21.47
C VAL A 15 -4.29 14.30 22.95
N PHE A 16 -3.34 13.86 23.75
CA PHE A 16 -3.43 13.83 25.18
C PHE A 16 -2.28 14.64 25.74
N ILE A 17 -2.60 15.67 26.52
CA ILE A 17 -1.64 16.51 27.23
C ILE A 17 -1.99 16.41 28.71
N ALA A 18 -1.09 15.92 29.52
CA ALA A 18 -1.27 15.83 30.97
C ALA A 18 0.03 16.20 31.66
N ASP A 19 -0.06 17.09 32.63
CA ASP A 19 1.02 17.37 33.55
C ASP A 19 1.14 16.17 34.52
N PHE A 20 2.05 15.24 34.20
CA PHE A 20 2.25 14.02 34.99
C PHE A 20 3.11 14.23 36.22
N ASN A 21 3.98 15.23 36.20
CA ASN A 21 4.88 15.54 37.33
C ASN A 21 4.28 16.58 38.28
N GLY A 22 3.18 17.26 37.90
CA GLY A 22 2.47 18.22 38.73
C GLY A 22 3.20 19.56 38.94
N ASP A 23 4.19 19.88 38.06
CA ASP A 23 5.01 21.08 38.19
C ASP A 23 4.32 22.33 37.57
N GLY A 24 3.21 22.16 36.91
CA GLY A 24 2.45 23.22 36.23
C GLY A 24 3.04 23.66 34.89
N ILE A 25 4.14 23.03 34.44
CA ILE A 25 4.85 23.33 33.21
C ILE A 25 4.71 22.12 32.25
N LEU A 26 4.05 22.29 31.11
CA LEU A 26 3.93 21.22 30.13
C LEU A 26 5.27 20.98 29.42
N GLN A 27 5.84 19.82 29.64
CA GLN A 27 7.07 19.35 29.01
C GLN A 27 6.77 18.51 27.78
N LEU A 28 7.74 18.37 26.87
CA LEU A 28 7.57 17.64 25.61
C LEU A 28 7.22 16.15 25.81
N ASN A 29 7.68 15.55 26.90
CA ASN A 29 7.37 14.17 27.32
C ASN A 29 5.95 13.99 27.86
N GLU A 30 5.23 15.06 28.09
CA GLU A 30 3.83 15.07 28.56
C GLU A 30 2.82 15.26 27.42
N TRP A 31 3.30 15.32 26.21
CA TRP A 31 2.51 15.44 24.99
C TRP A 31 2.39 14.10 24.30
N PHE A 32 1.19 13.56 24.31
CA PHE A 32 0.89 12.34 23.56
C PHE A 32 0.05 12.68 22.34
N MET A 33 0.71 12.73 21.19
CA MET A 33 0.04 12.90 19.88
C MET A 33 0.18 11.62 19.07
N ARG A 34 -0.86 11.28 18.28
CA ARG A 34 -0.70 10.24 17.28
C ARG A 34 0.29 10.71 16.22
N GLY A 35 1.23 9.85 15.85
CA GLY A 35 2.27 10.18 14.86
C GLY A 35 1.72 10.73 13.54
N ASP A 36 0.53 10.29 13.14
CA ASP A 36 -0.13 10.73 11.90
C ASP A 36 -0.55 12.22 11.90
N VAL A 37 -0.68 12.84 13.08
CA VAL A 37 -1.15 14.24 13.22
C VAL A 37 0.01 15.22 13.40
N VAL A 38 1.18 14.75 13.77
CA VAL A 38 2.34 15.60 14.16
C VAL A 38 2.64 16.66 13.11
N VAL A 39 2.74 16.27 11.84
CA VAL A 39 3.08 17.21 10.75
C VAL A 39 2.02 18.29 10.57
N LEU A 40 0.74 17.93 10.66
CA LEU A 40 -0.37 18.86 10.49
C LEU A 40 -0.54 19.80 11.70
N ALA A 41 -0.18 19.32 12.90
CA ALA A 41 -0.29 20.11 14.14
C ALA A 41 0.94 20.99 14.40
N THR A 42 2.07 20.74 13.76
CA THR A 42 3.33 21.47 13.98
C THR A 42 3.20 22.98 13.87
N PRO A 43 2.51 23.59 12.90
CA PRO A 43 2.38 25.04 12.82
C PRO A 43 1.62 25.62 14.00
N GLU A 44 0.59 24.95 14.49
CA GLU A 44 -0.19 25.38 15.65
C GLU A 44 0.61 25.30 16.94
N VAL A 45 1.37 24.19 17.11
CA VAL A 45 2.28 24.01 18.25
C VAL A 45 3.41 25.05 18.25
N ALA A 46 3.90 25.44 17.07
CA ALA A 46 4.92 26.48 16.91
C ALA A 46 4.37 27.90 17.09
N GLY A 47 3.07 28.07 17.37
CA GLY A 47 2.44 29.38 17.56
C GLY A 47 2.31 30.22 16.28
N LEU A 48 2.34 29.57 15.11
CA LEU A 48 2.19 30.26 13.83
C LEU A 48 0.73 30.73 13.62
N PRO A 49 0.49 31.78 12.81
CA PRO A 49 -0.85 32.24 12.51
C PRO A 49 -1.74 31.12 11.95
N PHE A 50 -3.01 31.10 12.32
CA PHE A 50 -4.00 30.08 11.91
C PHE A 50 -4.09 29.87 10.40
N VAL A 51 -3.78 30.91 9.60
CA VAL A 51 -3.73 30.83 8.13
C VAL A 51 -2.69 29.84 7.67
N ILE A 52 -1.52 29.79 8.33
CA ILE A 52 -0.43 28.85 8.00
C ILE A 52 -0.86 27.43 8.36
N SER A 53 -1.48 27.23 9.51
CA SER A 53 -2.03 25.94 9.91
C SER A 53 -3.08 25.45 8.90
N GLY A 54 -3.97 26.35 8.45
CA GLY A 54 -4.96 26.07 7.41
C GLY A 54 -4.34 25.68 6.06
N LEU A 55 -3.27 26.36 5.64
CA LEU A 55 -2.56 26.05 4.39
C LEU A 55 -1.84 24.68 4.47
N VAL A 56 -1.21 24.36 5.60
CA VAL A 56 -0.56 23.05 5.80
C VAL A 56 -1.61 21.92 5.79
N PHE A 57 -2.74 22.13 6.45
CA PHE A 57 -3.84 21.18 6.44
C PHE A 57 -4.41 20.98 5.02
N ALA A 58 -4.67 22.08 4.29
CA ALA A 58 -5.14 22.02 2.91
C ALA A 58 -4.14 21.32 1.98
N GLY A 59 -2.84 21.60 2.16
CA GLY A 59 -1.76 20.92 1.43
C GLY A 59 -1.71 19.41 1.72
N GLY A 60 -1.84 19.01 2.97
CA GLY A 60 -1.91 17.60 3.38
C GLY A 60 -3.13 16.88 2.77
N MET A 61 -4.29 17.53 2.80
CA MET A 61 -5.51 16.99 2.16
C MET A 61 -5.34 16.86 0.64
N ALA A 62 -4.79 17.87 -0.03
CA ALA A 62 -4.56 17.83 -1.47
C ALA A 62 -3.60 16.70 -1.87
N ALA A 63 -2.52 16.50 -1.11
CA ALA A 63 -1.57 15.42 -1.32
C ALA A 63 -2.24 14.03 -1.16
N ALA A 64 -3.03 13.85 -0.10
CA ALA A 64 -3.76 12.61 0.14
C ALA A 64 -4.77 12.32 -0.97
N MET A 65 -5.55 13.32 -1.41
CA MET A 65 -6.52 13.19 -2.48
C MET A 65 -5.87 12.85 -3.82
N SER A 66 -4.74 13.49 -4.15
CA SER A 66 -4.01 13.22 -5.39
C SER A 66 -3.52 11.76 -5.47
N THR A 67 -3.02 11.22 -4.37
CA THR A 67 -2.57 9.81 -4.32
C THR A 67 -3.75 8.85 -4.39
N ALA A 68 -4.83 9.13 -3.64
CA ALA A 68 -6.03 8.30 -3.63
C ALA A 68 -6.69 8.24 -5.01
N ASP A 69 -6.80 9.37 -5.71
CA ASP A 69 -7.38 9.47 -7.05
C ASP A 69 -6.62 8.58 -8.05
N GLY A 70 -5.29 8.70 -8.09
CA GLY A 70 -4.44 7.87 -8.94
C GLY A 70 -4.59 6.37 -8.70
N LEU A 71 -4.62 5.94 -7.44
CA LEU A 71 -4.77 4.53 -7.07
C LEU A 71 -6.15 3.98 -7.40
N VAL A 72 -7.22 4.72 -7.07
CA VAL A 72 -8.61 4.32 -7.37
C VAL A 72 -8.83 4.24 -8.87
N LEU A 73 -8.28 5.20 -9.63
CA LEU A 73 -8.35 5.19 -11.09
C LEU A 73 -7.60 3.99 -11.70
N ALA A 74 -6.41 3.68 -11.20
CA ALA A 74 -5.61 2.53 -11.67
C ALA A 74 -6.36 1.20 -11.45
N ILE A 75 -6.91 0.98 -10.25
CA ILE A 75 -7.68 -0.24 -9.93
C ILE A 75 -8.96 -0.30 -10.78
N SER A 76 -9.70 0.81 -10.89
CA SER A 76 -10.92 0.89 -11.69
C SER A 76 -10.66 0.57 -13.16
N ASN A 77 -9.57 1.11 -13.73
CA ASN A 77 -9.17 0.81 -15.11
C ASN A 77 -8.76 -0.65 -15.29
N ALA A 78 -8.00 -1.22 -14.37
CA ALA A 78 -7.62 -2.63 -14.42
C ALA A 78 -8.87 -3.54 -14.40
N LEU A 79 -9.81 -3.30 -13.51
CA LEU A 79 -11.05 -4.08 -13.43
C LEU A 79 -11.95 -3.89 -14.65
N SER A 80 -12.13 -2.66 -15.12
CA SER A 80 -13.03 -2.37 -16.26
C SER A 80 -12.43 -2.80 -17.58
N HIS A 81 -11.13 -2.60 -17.80
CA HIS A 81 -10.49 -2.94 -19.05
C HIS A 81 -10.00 -4.39 -19.10
N ASP A 82 -9.25 -4.84 -18.09
CA ASP A 82 -8.61 -6.15 -18.14
C ASP A 82 -9.57 -7.29 -17.78
N ILE A 83 -10.50 -7.06 -16.86
CA ILE A 83 -11.47 -8.09 -16.47
C ILE A 83 -12.75 -7.92 -17.27
N TYR A 84 -13.45 -6.79 -17.16
CA TYR A 84 -14.76 -6.67 -17.79
C TYR A 84 -14.66 -6.72 -19.32
N TYR A 85 -13.82 -5.87 -19.94
CA TYR A 85 -13.74 -5.81 -21.40
C TYR A 85 -13.04 -7.01 -22.01
N LYS A 86 -11.88 -7.45 -21.50
CA LYS A 86 -11.13 -8.56 -22.12
C LYS A 86 -11.72 -9.94 -21.82
N ILE A 87 -12.36 -10.14 -20.67
CA ILE A 87 -12.80 -11.46 -20.20
C ILE A 87 -14.33 -11.58 -20.27
N VAL A 88 -15.07 -10.61 -19.66
CA VAL A 88 -16.53 -10.74 -19.48
C VAL A 88 -17.29 -10.34 -20.73
N ASN A 89 -17.00 -9.20 -21.35
CA ASN A 89 -17.70 -8.70 -22.53
C ASN A 89 -16.77 -8.00 -23.53
N PRO A 90 -16.06 -8.76 -24.38
CA PRO A 90 -15.16 -8.19 -25.38
C PRO A 90 -15.85 -7.32 -26.45
N LYS A 91 -17.16 -7.48 -26.63
CA LYS A 91 -17.96 -6.72 -27.60
C LYS A 91 -18.64 -5.50 -26.99
N ALA A 92 -18.32 -5.15 -25.74
CA ALA A 92 -18.93 -4.00 -25.08
C ALA A 92 -18.62 -2.69 -25.83
N ASP A 93 -19.65 -1.89 -26.08
CA ASP A 93 -19.52 -0.55 -26.63
C ASP A 93 -18.77 0.39 -25.67
N THR A 94 -18.11 1.42 -26.23
CA THR A 94 -17.31 2.40 -25.47
C THR A 94 -18.11 3.06 -24.34
N ALA A 95 -19.39 3.37 -24.60
CA ALA A 95 -20.27 3.96 -23.60
C ALA A 95 -20.48 3.03 -22.39
N LYS A 96 -20.69 1.71 -22.63
CA LYS A 96 -20.85 0.71 -21.56
C LYS A 96 -19.56 0.55 -20.76
N ARG A 97 -18.40 0.53 -21.41
CA ARG A 97 -17.09 0.45 -20.72
C ARG A 97 -16.88 1.64 -19.79
N LEU A 98 -17.23 2.85 -20.25
CA LEU A 98 -17.10 4.06 -19.47
C LEU A 98 -18.03 4.06 -18.25
N ILE A 99 -19.27 3.59 -18.40
CA ILE A 99 -20.21 3.44 -17.29
C ILE A 99 -19.68 2.44 -16.26
N VAL A 100 -19.20 1.27 -16.70
CA VAL A 100 -18.62 0.26 -15.82
C VAL A 100 -17.41 0.80 -15.08
N ALA A 101 -16.51 1.52 -15.76
CA ALA A 101 -15.35 2.13 -15.12
C ALA A 101 -15.75 3.15 -14.04
N ARG A 102 -16.75 4.00 -14.31
CA ARG A 102 -17.27 4.98 -13.32
C ARG A 102 -17.92 4.31 -12.12
N VAL A 103 -18.72 3.28 -12.34
CA VAL A 103 -19.36 2.51 -11.26
C VAL A 103 -18.29 1.85 -10.39
N LEU A 104 -17.30 1.19 -11.00
CA LEU A 104 -16.19 0.57 -10.29
C LEU A 104 -15.37 1.59 -9.50
N LEU A 105 -15.11 2.77 -10.07
CA LEU A 105 -14.41 3.86 -9.38
C LEU A 105 -15.14 4.24 -8.08
N VAL A 106 -16.45 4.44 -8.13
CA VAL A 106 -17.24 4.78 -6.94
C VAL A 106 -17.25 3.63 -5.93
N LEU A 107 -17.42 2.39 -6.39
CA LEU A 107 -17.43 1.22 -5.51
C LEU A 107 -16.08 1.01 -4.81
N ILE A 108 -14.97 1.14 -5.55
CA ILE A 108 -13.61 0.99 -4.99
C ILE A 108 -13.33 2.12 -3.99
N GLY A 109 -13.68 3.35 -4.34
CA GLY A 109 -13.54 4.50 -3.44
C GLY A 109 -14.34 4.32 -2.15
N ALA A 110 -15.60 3.90 -2.26
CA ALA A 110 -16.45 3.61 -1.10
C ALA A 110 -15.92 2.45 -0.25
N ALA A 111 -15.46 1.37 -0.88
CA ALA A 111 -14.85 0.25 -0.17
C ALA A 111 -13.57 0.66 0.56
N GLY A 112 -12.71 1.45 -0.09
CA GLY A 112 -11.50 2.00 0.53
C GLY A 112 -11.82 2.89 1.74
N ALA A 113 -12.79 3.79 1.61
CA ALA A 113 -13.25 4.64 2.71
C ALA A 113 -13.84 3.81 3.87
N TYR A 114 -14.63 2.79 3.56
CA TYR A 114 -15.20 1.89 4.56
C TYR A 114 -14.10 1.14 5.32
N ILE A 115 -13.11 0.55 4.63
CA ILE A 115 -11.98 -0.15 5.26
C ILE A 115 -11.16 0.83 6.11
N ALA A 116 -10.90 2.03 5.61
CA ALA A 116 -10.16 3.06 6.33
C ALA A 116 -10.85 3.47 7.65
N SER A 117 -12.19 3.40 7.72
CA SER A 117 -12.95 3.72 8.93
C SER A 117 -12.63 2.82 10.12
N PHE A 118 -12.19 1.58 9.89
CA PHE A 118 -11.77 0.65 10.95
C PHE A 118 -10.44 1.02 11.62
N ARG A 119 -9.66 1.93 11.03
CA ARG A 119 -8.38 2.39 11.58
C ARG A 119 -7.51 1.21 12.03
N LEU A 120 -7.29 0.26 11.14
CA LEU A 120 -6.56 -0.98 11.46
C LEU A 120 -5.17 -0.68 12.00
N THR A 121 -4.44 0.25 11.36
CA THR A 121 -3.12 0.68 11.78
C THR A 121 -2.96 2.20 11.58
N SER A 122 -1.76 2.77 11.84
CA SER A 122 -1.42 4.15 11.50
C SER A 122 -1.39 4.34 9.97
N ILE A 123 -1.39 5.59 9.49
CA ILE A 123 -1.26 5.90 8.06
C ILE A 123 0.05 5.32 7.52
N LEU A 124 1.16 5.55 8.22
CA LEU A 124 2.46 4.99 7.85
C LEU A 124 2.46 3.46 7.84
N GLY A 125 1.81 2.84 8.82
CA GLY A 125 1.65 1.38 8.86
C GLY A 125 0.85 0.84 7.68
N SER A 126 -0.20 1.53 7.24
CA SER A 126 -0.99 1.14 6.06
C SER A 126 -0.16 1.22 4.77
N VAL A 127 0.70 2.24 4.66
CA VAL A 127 1.65 2.39 3.54
C VAL A 127 2.68 1.27 3.55
N ALA A 128 3.26 0.95 4.73
CA ALA A 128 4.20 -0.17 4.88
C ALA A 128 3.56 -1.50 4.44
N TRP A 129 2.32 -1.78 4.85
CA TRP A 129 1.60 -2.98 4.40
C TRP A 129 1.42 -3.04 2.89
N ALA A 130 1.09 -1.91 2.24
CA ALA A 130 0.95 -1.87 0.79
C ALA A 130 2.25 -2.22 0.06
N PHE A 131 3.38 -1.69 0.53
CA PHE A 131 4.70 -2.03 0.00
C PHE A 131 5.11 -3.47 0.31
N ASP A 132 4.80 -3.98 1.47
CA ASP A 132 5.07 -5.36 1.85
C ASP A 132 4.28 -6.37 0.98
N PHE A 133 3.02 -6.07 0.66
CA PHE A 133 2.26 -6.87 -0.31
C PHE A 133 2.85 -6.80 -1.71
N ALA A 134 3.23 -5.61 -2.17
CA ALA A 134 3.88 -5.44 -3.46
C ALA A 134 5.22 -6.18 -3.50
N MET A 135 6.03 -6.10 -2.46
CA MET A 135 7.28 -6.83 -2.32
C MET A 135 7.05 -8.35 -2.34
N SER A 136 6.06 -8.83 -1.57
CA SER A 136 5.75 -10.26 -1.47
C SER A 136 5.28 -10.88 -2.79
N GLY A 137 4.53 -10.12 -3.61
CA GLY A 137 3.92 -10.69 -4.81
C GLY A 137 4.53 -10.23 -6.13
N LEU A 138 5.07 -9.02 -6.22
CA LEU A 138 5.43 -8.42 -7.51
C LEU A 138 6.93 -8.28 -7.74
N PHE A 139 7.73 -8.12 -6.69
CA PHE A 139 9.16 -7.82 -6.83
C PHE A 139 9.90 -8.89 -7.63
N PHE A 140 9.87 -10.13 -7.20
CA PHE A 140 10.58 -11.20 -7.89
C PHE A 140 10.00 -11.59 -9.25
N PRO A 141 8.68 -11.63 -9.46
CA PRO A 141 8.12 -11.82 -10.81
C PRO A 141 8.54 -10.75 -11.80
N LEU A 142 8.63 -9.48 -11.39
CA LEU A 142 9.14 -8.40 -12.24
C LEU A 142 10.63 -8.57 -12.53
N VAL A 143 11.45 -8.77 -11.50
CA VAL A 143 12.90 -8.91 -11.66
C VAL A 143 13.23 -10.15 -12.50
N LEU A 144 12.71 -11.31 -12.14
CA LEU A 144 12.99 -12.54 -12.87
C LEU A 144 12.34 -12.55 -14.25
N GLY A 145 11.17 -11.95 -14.43
CA GLY A 145 10.51 -11.81 -15.74
C GLY A 145 11.35 -11.02 -16.74
N VAL A 146 12.11 -10.01 -16.27
CA VAL A 146 13.01 -9.22 -17.13
C VAL A 146 14.38 -9.86 -17.29
N TRP A 147 14.94 -10.49 -16.23
CA TRP A 147 16.34 -10.92 -16.22
C TRP A 147 16.54 -12.43 -16.41
N TRP A 148 15.52 -13.26 -16.21
CA TRP A 148 15.65 -14.71 -16.26
C TRP A 148 14.80 -15.32 -17.38
N LYS A 149 15.43 -15.72 -18.48
CA LYS A 149 14.77 -16.30 -19.68
C LYS A 149 13.98 -17.58 -19.41
N ARG A 150 14.32 -18.29 -18.34
CA ARG A 150 13.65 -19.53 -17.95
C ARG A 150 12.35 -19.30 -17.15
N ALA A 151 12.07 -18.03 -16.79
CA ALA A 151 10.84 -17.67 -16.08
C ALA A 151 9.61 -18.03 -16.92
N THR A 152 8.66 -18.78 -16.33
CA THR A 152 7.43 -19.20 -17.00
C THR A 152 6.22 -18.47 -16.44
N ARG A 153 5.16 -18.37 -17.23
CA ARG A 153 3.87 -17.79 -16.80
C ARG A 153 3.33 -18.51 -15.55
N GLN A 154 3.41 -19.85 -15.53
CA GLN A 154 2.92 -20.64 -14.40
C GLN A 154 3.76 -20.39 -13.15
N GLY A 155 5.09 -20.30 -13.30
CA GLY A 155 6.00 -19.94 -12.21
C GLY A 155 5.70 -18.56 -11.63
N ALA A 156 5.48 -17.57 -12.49
CA ALA A 156 5.14 -16.22 -12.04
C ALA A 156 3.80 -16.19 -11.27
N ILE A 157 2.75 -16.83 -11.80
CA ILE A 157 1.45 -16.88 -11.12
C ILE A 157 1.56 -17.61 -9.78
N ALA A 158 2.22 -18.77 -9.75
CA ALA A 158 2.42 -19.54 -8.51
C ALA A 158 3.23 -18.74 -7.47
N GLY A 159 4.29 -18.06 -7.92
CA GLY A 159 5.12 -17.21 -7.06
C GLY A 159 4.33 -16.05 -6.46
N ILE A 160 3.57 -15.31 -7.27
CA ILE A 160 2.70 -14.21 -6.81
C ILE A 160 1.72 -14.71 -5.76
N MET A 161 1.01 -15.79 -6.06
CA MET A 161 0.01 -16.35 -5.14
C MET A 161 0.65 -16.82 -3.84
N ALA A 162 1.73 -17.58 -3.90
CA ALA A 162 2.43 -18.09 -2.73
C ALA A 162 3.00 -16.95 -1.87
N GLY A 163 3.61 -15.95 -2.49
CA GLY A 163 4.17 -14.79 -1.80
C GLY A 163 3.11 -13.96 -1.09
N ILE A 164 2.01 -13.62 -1.77
CA ILE A 164 0.92 -12.86 -1.17
C ILE A 164 0.24 -13.67 -0.06
N LEU A 165 -0.06 -14.95 -0.29
CA LEU A 165 -0.75 -15.77 0.71
C LEU A 165 0.12 -16.01 1.94
N SER A 166 1.43 -16.23 1.79
CA SER A 166 2.33 -16.37 2.93
C SER A 166 2.50 -15.06 3.70
N GLY A 167 2.57 -13.92 3.00
CA GLY A 167 2.57 -12.60 3.61
C GLY A 167 1.29 -12.33 4.40
N TRP A 168 0.13 -12.65 3.84
CA TRP A 168 -1.16 -12.57 4.54
C TRP A 168 -1.21 -13.49 5.76
N ALA A 169 -0.82 -14.76 5.61
CA ALA A 169 -0.81 -15.71 6.69
C ALA A 169 0.05 -15.22 7.86
N TYR A 170 1.24 -14.69 7.55
CA TYR A 170 2.12 -14.13 8.56
C TYR A 170 1.56 -12.86 9.21
N LEU A 171 0.97 -11.95 8.42
CA LEU A 171 0.32 -10.75 8.94
C LEU A 171 -0.82 -11.10 9.91
N LEU A 172 -1.67 -12.06 9.54
CA LEU A 172 -2.75 -12.54 10.39
C LEU A 172 -2.22 -13.18 11.69
N TRP A 173 -1.07 -13.83 11.61
CA TRP A 173 -0.43 -14.46 12.76
C TRP A 173 0.14 -13.44 13.73
N VAL A 174 0.90 -12.43 13.23
CA VAL A 174 1.71 -11.56 14.09
C VAL A 174 1.02 -10.25 14.47
N TYR A 175 0.04 -9.78 13.67
CA TYR A 175 -0.62 -8.51 13.98
C TYR A 175 -1.61 -8.65 15.14
N PRO A 176 -1.41 -7.90 16.27
CA PRO A 176 -2.13 -8.15 17.51
C PRO A 176 -3.65 -8.15 17.39
N LYS A 177 -4.25 -7.26 16.59
CA LYS A 177 -5.71 -7.20 16.40
C LYS A 177 -6.25 -8.45 15.71
N PHE A 178 -5.55 -8.96 14.69
CA PHE A 178 -5.98 -10.16 13.97
C PHE A 178 -5.67 -11.42 14.75
N SER A 179 -4.47 -11.50 15.32
CA SER A 179 -4.04 -12.62 16.17
C SER A 179 -4.99 -12.82 17.35
N MET A 180 -5.32 -11.76 18.06
CA MET A 180 -6.28 -11.81 19.16
C MET A 180 -7.69 -12.21 18.70
N ALA A 181 -8.14 -11.71 17.54
CA ALA A 181 -9.46 -12.01 17.01
C ALA A 181 -9.60 -13.46 16.53
N ILE A 182 -8.53 -14.08 16.01
CA ILE A 182 -8.55 -15.41 15.39
C ILE A 182 -8.15 -16.49 16.41
N TRP A 183 -7.10 -16.26 17.20
CA TRP A 183 -6.53 -17.28 18.10
C TRP A 183 -6.70 -16.95 19.58
N GLY A 184 -7.20 -15.75 19.94
CA GLY A 184 -7.39 -15.34 21.33
C GLY A 184 -6.10 -14.99 22.08
N VAL A 185 -4.95 -14.98 21.38
CA VAL A 185 -3.62 -14.67 21.91
C VAL A 185 -2.85 -13.76 20.96
N VAL A 186 -1.92 -12.99 21.52
CA VAL A 186 -0.97 -12.21 20.70
C VAL A 186 0.27 -13.07 20.49
N ASN A 187 0.54 -13.43 19.25
CA ASN A 187 1.68 -14.24 18.89
C ASN A 187 2.95 -13.39 18.77
N GLU A 188 4.07 -13.96 19.19
CA GLU A 188 5.36 -13.30 19.05
C GLU A 188 5.87 -13.33 17.59
N PRO A 189 6.53 -12.26 17.13
CA PRO A 189 7.07 -12.19 15.79
C PRO A 189 8.26 -13.15 15.60
N TRP A 190 8.26 -13.91 14.52
CA TRP A 190 9.41 -14.77 14.16
C TRP A 190 10.64 -13.90 13.85
N LEU A 191 11.77 -14.24 14.46
CA LEU A 191 13.04 -13.55 14.25
C LEU A 191 12.98 -12.03 14.44
N GLY A 192 12.01 -11.53 15.22
CA GLY A 192 11.79 -10.11 15.40
C GLY A 192 11.19 -9.38 14.18
N ILE A 193 10.65 -10.12 13.21
CA ILE A 193 9.98 -9.55 12.03
C ILE A 193 8.58 -9.11 12.44
N ASP A 194 8.41 -7.81 12.64
CA ASP A 194 7.13 -7.20 13.01
C ASP A 194 6.13 -7.25 11.83
N HIS A 195 4.86 -7.03 12.15
CA HIS A 195 3.74 -6.93 11.19
C HIS A 195 3.92 -5.85 10.11
N LEU A 196 4.83 -4.90 10.29
CA LEU A 196 5.20 -3.89 9.31
C LEU A 196 6.32 -4.35 8.35
N ARG A 197 6.74 -5.61 8.44
CA ARG A 197 7.86 -6.18 7.65
C ARG A 197 7.56 -7.59 7.16
N PHE A 198 6.29 -7.96 7.04
CA PHE A 198 5.90 -9.31 6.61
C PHE A 198 6.34 -9.64 5.17
N GLY A 199 6.65 -8.63 4.37
CA GLY A 199 7.24 -8.78 3.05
C GLY A 199 8.57 -9.54 3.08
N MET A 200 9.31 -9.51 4.20
CA MET A 200 10.53 -10.30 4.41
C MET A 200 10.26 -11.82 4.44
N ILE A 201 9.04 -12.24 4.72
CA ILE A 201 8.61 -13.65 4.65
C ILE A 201 8.02 -13.94 3.26
N GLY A 202 7.13 -13.07 2.78
CA GLY A 202 6.43 -13.29 1.52
C GLY A 202 7.34 -13.29 0.29
N ALA A 203 8.32 -12.38 0.25
CA ALA A 203 9.21 -12.25 -0.90
C ALA A 203 10.10 -13.47 -1.14
N PRO A 204 10.82 -14.05 -0.15
CA PRO A 204 11.56 -15.30 -0.33
C PRO A 204 10.67 -16.47 -0.76
N VAL A 205 9.46 -16.59 -0.22
CA VAL A 205 8.49 -17.62 -0.62
C VAL A 205 8.10 -17.45 -2.09
N CYS A 206 7.83 -16.21 -2.52
CA CYS A 206 7.56 -15.89 -3.92
C CYS A 206 8.72 -16.29 -4.82
N LEU A 207 9.96 -15.92 -4.46
CA LEU A 207 11.17 -16.26 -5.22
C LEU A 207 11.32 -17.77 -5.38
N VAL A 208 11.33 -18.51 -4.26
CA VAL A 208 11.54 -19.96 -4.26
C VAL A 208 10.44 -20.65 -5.07
N THR A 209 9.18 -20.30 -4.84
CA THR A 209 8.04 -20.90 -5.56
C THR A 209 8.12 -20.60 -7.06
N MET A 210 8.41 -19.35 -7.44
CA MET A 210 8.55 -18.98 -8.84
C MET A 210 9.67 -19.74 -9.54
N VAL A 211 10.85 -19.86 -8.90
CA VAL A 211 11.98 -20.60 -9.46
C VAL A 211 11.66 -22.08 -9.58
N VAL A 212 11.17 -22.71 -8.52
CA VAL A 212 10.85 -24.15 -8.53
C VAL A 212 9.80 -24.47 -9.57
N VAL A 213 8.68 -23.75 -9.60
CA VAL A 213 7.62 -24.02 -10.59
C VAL A 213 8.07 -23.70 -12.01
N SER A 214 8.87 -22.66 -12.22
CA SER A 214 9.43 -22.39 -13.55
C SER A 214 10.36 -23.50 -14.03
N LEU A 215 11.16 -24.11 -13.15
CA LEU A 215 12.02 -25.23 -13.50
C LEU A 215 11.24 -26.52 -13.78
N MET A 216 10.12 -26.72 -13.09
CA MET A 216 9.24 -27.90 -13.27
C MET A 216 8.31 -27.77 -14.50
N THR A 217 8.11 -26.57 -15.02
CA THR A 217 7.22 -26.34 -16.18
C THR A 217 8.02 -26.27 -17.48
N LYS A 218 7.31 -26.44 -18.61
CA LYS A 218 7.91 -26.37 -19.93
C LYS A 218 8.60 -25.02 -20.16
N GLU A 219 9.75 -25.06 -20.77
CA GLU A 219 10.54 -23.88 -21.11
C GLU A 219 9.74 -22.91 -22.03
N PRO A 220 9.86 -21.57 -21.81
CA PRO A 220 9.28 -20.60 -22.71
C PRO A 220 9.79 -20.76 -24.14
N ASP A 221 8.94 -20.49 -25.11
CA ASP A 221 9.29 -20.56 -26.54
C ASP A 221 10.33 -19.50 -26.92
N ALA A 222 11.01 -19.73 -28.05
CA ALA A 222 12.07 -18.84 -28.53
C ALA A 222 11.57 -17.39 -28.75
N ALA A 223 10.30 -17.22 -29.16
CA ALA A 223 9.71 -15.90 -29.33
C ALA A 223 9.57 -15.14 -28.01
N THR A 224 9.16 -15.81 -26.94
CA THR A 224 9.11 -15.23 -25.59
C THR A 224 10.49 -14.88 -25.07
N GLN A 225 11.48 -15.75 -25.29
CA GLN A 225 12.87 -15.48 -24.87
C GLN A 225 13.46 -14.28 -25.64
N ALA A 226 13.18 -14.16 -26.94
CA ALA A 226 13.60 -13.00 -27.76
C ALA A 226 12.93 -11.71 -27.29
N MET A 227 11.65 -11.76 -26.87
CA MET A 227 10.97 -10.61 -26.27
C MET A 227 11.65 -10.17 -24.98
N VAL A 228 12.03 -11.09 -24.11
CA VAL A 228 12.77 -10.78 -22.86
C VAL A 228 14.11 -10.12 -23.18
N ASP A 229 14.83 -10.54 -24.21
CA ASP A 229 16.05 -9.86 -24.65
C ASP A 229 15.78 -8.46 -25.18
N ALA A 230 14.72 -8.30 -25.99
CA ALA A 230 14.34 -7.00 -26.54
C ALA A 230 13.94 -5.98 -25.46
N THR A 231 13.39 -6.41 -24.33
CA THR A 231 13.05 -5.49 -23.23
C THR A 231 14.28 -4.83 -22.58
N ARG A 232 15.47 -5.44 -22.73
CA ARG A 232 16.73 -4.95 -22.14
C ARG A 232 17.52 -4.06 -23.07
N VAL A 233 17.25 -4.13 -24.36
CA VAL A 233 17.98 -3.35 -25.37
C VAL A 233 17.02 -2.29 -25.92
N PRO A 234 17.29 -1.00 -25.69
CA PRO A 234 16.47 0.04 -26.29
C PRO A 234 16.64 0.02 -27.82
N THR A 235 15.61 -0.45 -28.52
CA THR A 235 15.60 -0.54 -29.98
C THR A 235 15.12 0.73 -30.67
N GLY A 236 14.69 1.73 -29.90
CA GLY A 236 14.26 3.02 -30.39
C GLY A 236 15.45 3.88 -30.84
N LYS A 237 15.40 4.48 -32.04
CA LYS A 237 16.27 5.63 -32.36
C LYS A 237 16.04 6.67 -31.27
N ALA A 238 17.10 7.08 -30.56
CA ALA A 238 17.01 8.19 -29.63
C ALA A 238 16.45 9.38 -30.38
N VAL A 239 15.19 9.74 -30.12
CA VAL A 239 14.60 10.97 -30.63
C VAL A 239 15.12 12.07 -29.69
N LEU A 240 16.40 12.31 -29.78
CA LEU A 240 16.97 13.59 -29.38
C LEU A 240 16.47 14.57 -30.43
N GLY A 241 15.34 15.22 -30.13
CA GLY A 241 14.84 16.29 -30.95
C GLY A 241 15.98 17.27 -31.18
N LYS A 242 16.37 17.50 -32.43
CA LYS A 242 17.16 18.66 -32.80
C LYS A 242 16.33 19.86 -32.34
N GLN A 243 16.70 20.43 -31.22
CA GLN A 243 16.28 21.77 -30.84
C GLN A 243 17.04 22.69 -31.80
N HIS A 244 16.33 23.23 -32.77
CA HIS A 244 16.73 24.39 -33.53
C HIS A 244 16.21 25.65 -32.85
#